data_8f28153a6488258f859cc93133907107
#
_entry.id   8f28153a6488258f859cc93133907107
#
_cell.length_a   1.000
_cell.length_b   1.000
_cell.length_c   1.000
_cell.angle_alpha   90.00
_cell.angle_beta   90.00
_cell.angle_gamma   90.00
#
_symmetry.space_group_name_H-M   'P 1'
#
loop_
_entity.id
_entity.type
_entity.pdbx_description
1 polymer ?
#
loop_
_entity_poly.entity_id
_entity_poly.type
_entity_poly.pdbx_seq_one_letter_code
_entity_poly.pdbx_strand_id
1 'polypeptide(L)'
;MKRGVKTMELEMIARMFAERIRNIVKGLQNQIVVFDFDGTMTEFRYSEKSLLPCRDDEIYEYSKTNNIYKDAHMLETMKYVISHLDIEKVYVLTRTELTLIEKKNSAILNNFQILPEHIFHVQDANNKLAILRKLHKEHGKNIVFVEDTFKTILNAEEAMPFVKGIHISSFLI
;
A
#
# COMPACT_ATOMS: atom_id res chain seq x y z
N MET A 1 19.90 13.56 34.44
CA MET A 1 18.45 13.76 34.35
C MET A 1 17.88 13.94 32.92
N LYS A 2 18.62 14.40 31.89
CA LYS A 2 18.09 14.63 30.56
C LYS A 2 17.84 13.36 29.67
N ARG A 3 18.46 12.21 29.99
CA ARG A 3 18.26 10.96 29.19
C ARG A 3 16.90 10.29 29.45
N GLY A 4 16.41 10.30 30.70
CA GLY A 4 15.15 9.63 31.04
C GLY A 4 13.90 10.32 30.45
N VAL A 5 13.91 11.64 30.28
CA VAL A 5 12.78 12.40 29.72
C VAL A 5 12.62 12.10 28.24
N LYS A 6 13.73 12.10 27.46
CA LYS A 6 13.68 11.75 26.01
C LYS A 6 13.20 10.33 25.75
N THR A 7 13.56 9.36 26.58
CA THR A 7 13.12 7.98 26.44
C THR A 7 11.62 7.86 26.67
N MET A 8 11.08 8.52 27.69
CA MET A 8 9.63 8.56 27.99
C MET A 8 8.82 9.20 26.86
N GLU A 9 9.32 10.27 26.24
CA GLU A 9 8.66 10.94 25.10
C GLU A 9 8.59 10.02 23.89
N LEU A 10 9.67 9.33 23.56
CA LEU A 10 9.71 8.36 22.44
C LEU A 10 8.78 7.17 22.67
N GLU A 11 8.73 6.64 23.89
CA GLU A 11 7.80 5.56 24.24
C GLU A 11 6.33 6.00 24.11
N MET A 12 6.02 7.22 24.51
CA MET A 12 4.68 7.78 24.37
C MET A 12 4.30 7.92 22.90
N ILE A 13 5.19 8.46 22.05
CA ILE A 13 4.97 8.58 20.61
C ILE A 13 4.74 7.19 19.98
N ALA A 14 5.57 6.20 20.33
CA ALA A 14 5.45 4.83 19.83
C ALA A 14 4.10 4.20 20.22
N ARG A 15 3.63 4.43 21.45
CA ARG A 15 2.31 3.95 21.93
C ARG A 15 1.16 4.60 21.15
N MET A 16 1.21 5.91 20.95
CA MET A 16 0.20 6.65 20.19
C MET A 16 0.14 6.16 18.75
N PHE A 17 1.30 5.94 18.12
CA PHE A 17 1.38 5.37 16.78
C PHE A 17 0.75 3.96 16.71
N ALA A 18 1.16 3.07 17.62
CA ALA A 18 0.63 1.71 17.68
C ALA A 18 -0.90 1.68 17.93
N GLU A 19 -1.42 2.57 18.76
CA GLU A 19 -2.86 2.70 18.99
C GLU A 19 -3.59 3.18 17.74
N ARG A 20 -3.04 4.19 17.05
CA ARG A 20 -3.60 4.69 15.79
C ARG A 20 -3.67 3.57 14.74
N ILE A 21 -2.60 2.82 14.54
CA ILE A 21 -2.59 1.70 13.58
C ILE A 21 -3.61 0.64 13.96
N ARG A 22 -3.72 0.26 15.24
CA ARG A 22 -4.76 -0.67 15.70
C ARG A 22 -6.17 -0.16 15.42
N ASN A 23 -6.42 1.13 15.58
CA ASN A 23 -7.73 1.73 15.30
C ASN A 23 -8.04 1.73 13.79
N ILE A 24 -7.04 2.00 12.94
CA ILE A 24 -7.19 1.86 11.49
C ILE A 24 -7.52 0.41 11.14
N VAL A 25 -6.76 -0.56 11.62
CA VAL A 25 -7.00 -1.99 11.37
C VAL A 25 -8.42 -2.39 11.77
N LYS A 26 -8.90 -1.97 12.95
CA LYS A 26 -10.29 -2.22 13.38
C LYS A 26 -11.32 -1.63 12.40
N GLY A 27 -11.07 -0.45 11.87
CA GLY A 27 -11.94 0.19 10.87
C GLY A 27 -11.93 -0.52 9.52
N LEU A 28 -10.86 -1.23 9.19
CA LEU A 28 -10.71 -2.01 7.95
C LEU A 28 -11.29 -3.43 8.07
N GLN A 29 -11.44 -3.95 9.27
CA GLN A 29 -12.02 -5.29 9.48
C GLN A 29 -13.41 -5.37 8.87
N ASN A 30 -13.69 -6.46 8.15
CA ASN A 30 -14.95 -6.71 7.41
C ASN A 30 -15.19 -5.86 6.15
N GLN A 31 -14.27 -4.96 5.78
CA GLN A 31 -14.31 -4.24 4.51
C GLN A 31 -13.59 -5.04 3.41
N ILE A 32 -13.88 -4.75 2.16
CA ILE A 32 -12.99 -5.09 1.05
C ILE A 32 -11.92 -4.02 1.02
N VAL A 33 -10.67 -4.40 1.20
CA VAL A 33 -9.53 -3.46 1.23
C VAL A 33 -8.66 -3.70 0.02
N VAL A 34 -8.45 -2.66 -0.75
CA VAL A 34 -7.65 -2.68 -1.97
C VAL A 34 -6.45 -1.76 -1.76
N PHE A 35 -5.25 -2.30 -1.86
CA PHE A 35 -4.00 -1.55 -1.73
C PHE A 35 -3.38 -1.30 -3.10
N ASP A 36 -2.91 -0.09 -3.37
CA ASP A 36 -1.87 0.07 -4.36
C ASP A 36 -0.55 -0.54 -3.85
N PHE A 37 0.42 -0.78 -4.74
CA PHE A 37 1.68 -1.39 -4.33
C PHE A 37 2.83 -0.37 -4.25
N ASP A 38 3.16 0.28 -5.37
CA ASP A 38 4.29 1.21 -5.43
C ASP A 38 3.98 2.49 -4.66
N GLY A 39 4.85 2.88 -3.73
CA GLY A 39 4.61 4.04 -2.86
C GLY A 39 3.61 3.79 -1.72
N THR A 40 2.86 2.68 -1.74
CA THR A 40 1.83 2.34 -0.75
C THR A 40 2.23 1.17 0.15
N MET A 41 2.62 0.05 -0.43
CA MET A 41 3.10 -1.13 0.30
C MET A 41 4.62 -1.23 0.30
N THR A 42 5.25 -0.57 -0.64
CA THR A 42 6.70 -0.54 -0.82
C THR A 42 7.19 0.86 -1.15
N GLU A 43 8.45 1.09 -0.88
CA GLU A 43 9.18 2.32 -1.19
C GLU A 43 10.49 1.98 -1.90
N PHE A 44 10.78 2.69 -2.97
CA PHE A 44 12.04 2.54 -3.70
C PHE A 44 13.10 3.48 -3.12
N ARG A 45 14.11 2.87 -2.49
CA ARG A 45 15.33 3.55 -2.05
C ARG A 45 16.50 2.70 -2.48
N TYR A 46 17.41 3.27 -3.24
CA TYR A 46 18.62 2.56 -3.67
C TYR A 46 19.80 2.73 -2.69
N SER A 47 19.59 3.44 -1.59
CA SER A 47 20.59 3.64 -0.55
C SER A 47 19.91 3.76 0.81
N GLU A 48 20.39 3.00 1.78
CA GLU A 48 19.97 3.13 3.19
C GLU A 48 20.23 4.53 3.78
N LYS A 49 21.13 5.29 3.16
CA LYS A 49 21.43 6.67 3.57
C LYS A 49 20.50 7.71 2.96
N SER A 50 19.73 7.34 1.94
CA SER A 50 18.76 8.24 1.34
C SER A 50 17.51 8.28 2.23
N LEU A 51 17.11 9.49 2.64
CA LEU A 51 15.86 9.75 3.35
C LEU A 51 14.71 10.05 2.38
N LEU A 52 15.00 10.12 1.08
CA LEU A 52 14.02 10.40 0.05
C LEU A 52 13.81 9.17 -0.83
N PRO A 53 12.58 8.90 -1.25
CA PRO A 53 12.29 7.93 -2.29
C PRO A 53 13.00 8.31 -3.59
N CYS A 54 13.28 7.33 -4.43
CA CYS A 54 13.78 7.58 -5.78
C CYS A 54 12.70 8.27 -6.63
N ARG A 55 13.13 9.13 -7.54
CA ARG A 55 12.23 9.75 -8.52
C ARG A 55 11.81 8.71 -9.57
N ASP A 56 10.66 8.93 -10.20
CA ASP A 56 10.11 8.01 -11.21
C ASP A 56 11.09 7.76 -12.38
N ASP A 57 11.80 8.79 -12.82
CA ASP A 57 12.81 8.66 -13.87
C ASP A 57 14.02 7.81 -13.43
N GLU A 58 14.45 7.93 -12.19
CA GLU A 58 15.53 7.11 -11.62
C GLU A 58 15.10 5.64 -11.51
N ILE A 59 13.88 5.40 -11.04
CA ILE A 59 13.29 4.04 -10.95
C ILE A 59 13.21 3.41 -12.34
N TYR A 60 12.72 4.17 -13.32
CA TYR A 60 12.60 3.71 -14.70
C TYR A 60 13.95 3.33 -15.30
N GLU A 61 14.98 4.20 -15.20
CA GLU A 61 16.32 3.90 -15.70
C GLU A 61 16.93 2.67 -15.01
N TYR A 62 16.77 2.57 -13.69
CA TYR A 62 17.27 1.43 -12.92
C TYR A 62 16.57 0.12 -13.32
N SER A 63 15.28 0.15 -13.60
CA SER A 63 14.48 -1.01 -13.96
C SER A 63 14.89 -1.68 -15.28
N LYS A 64 15.53 -0.93 -16.18
CA LYS A 64 15.99 -1.46 -17.48
C LYS A 64 17.00 -2.60 -17.35
N THR A 65 17.81 -2.58 -16.31
CA THR A 65 18.91 -3.56 -16.11
C THR A 65 18.80 -4.31 -14.78
N ASN A 66 17.93 -3.90 -13.87
CA ASN A 66 17.83 -4.43 -12.53
C ASN A 66 16.40 -4.92 -12.19
N ASN A 67 16.32 -5.74 -11.16
CA ASN A 67 15.03 -6.07 -10.55
C ASN A 67 14.73 -5.08 -9.42
N ILE A 68 14.00 -4.00 -9.73
CA ILE A 68 13.65 -2.95 -8.76
C ILE A 68 12.94 -3.49 -7.52
N TYR A 69 12.14 -4.56 -7.67
CA TYR A 69 11.37 -5.13 -6.55
C TYR A 69 12.21 -6.01 -5.63
N LYS A 70 13.40 -6.44 -6.05
CA LYS A 70 14.35 -7.13 -5.18
C LYS A 70 14.95 -6.19 -4.12
N ASP A 71 15.17 -4.94 -4.53
CA ASP A 71 15.84 -3.92 -3.72
C ASP A 71 14.85 -2.93 -3.08
N ALA A 72 13.56 -3.11 -3.31
CA ALA A 72 12.51 -2.27 -2.76
C ALA A 72 12.32 -2.53 -1.26
N HIS A 73 12.13 -1.45 -0.49
CA HIS A 73 11.79 -1.54 0.92
C HIS A 73 10.30 -1.79 1.10
N MET A 74 9.95 -2.93 1.67
CA MET A 74 8.57 -3.24 2.05
C MET A 74 8.25 -2.53 3.36
N LEU A 75 7.16 -1.77 3.40
CA LEU A 75 6.76 -1.02 4.58
C LEU A 75 6.26 -1.95 5.69
N GLU A 76 6.99 -2.01 6.80
CA GLU A 76 6.66 -2.88 7.94
C GLU A 76 5.26 -2.57 8.52
N THR A 77 4.85 -1.30 8.49
CA THR A 77 3.49 -0.92 8.88
C THR A 77 2.45 -1.59 8.01
N MET A 78 2.67 -1.69 6.69
CA MET A 78 1.75 -2.37 5.77
C MET A 78 1.74 -3.87 5.97
N LYS A 79 2.88 -4.50 6.23
CA LYS A 79 2.94 -5.92 6.62
C LYS A 79 2.09 -6.18 7.85
N TYR A 80 2.25 -5.34 8.88
CA TYR A 80 1.45 -5.43 10.10
C TYR A 80 -0.05 -5.27 9.81
N VAL A 81 -0.45 -4.23 9.08
CA VAL A 81 -1.85 -3.96 8.74
C VAL A 81 -2.46 -5.15 8.01
N ILE A 82 -1.83 -5.59 6.93
CA ILE A 82 -2.33 -6.68 6.08
C ILE A 82 -2.44 -8.00 6.85
N SER A 83 -1.45 -8.33 7.69
CA SER A 83 -1.47 -9.56 8.50
C SER A 83 -2.59 -9.62 9.54
N HIS A 84 -3.26 -8.50 9.82
CA HIS A 84 -4.38 -8.41 10.76
C HIS A 84 -5.75 -8.26 10.07
N LEU A 85 -5.78 -8.34 8.74
CA LEU A 85 -7.01 -8.33 7.95
C LEU A 85 -7.38 -9.75 7.50
N ASP A 86 -8.62 -9.92 7.10
CA ASP A 86 -9.11 -11.16 6.49
C ASP A 86 -8.55 -11.28 5.07
N ILE A 87 -7.70 -12.27 4.82
CA ILE A 87 -7.01 -12.50 3.54
C ILE A 87 -7.98 -12.59 2.35
N GLU A 88 -9.19 -13.10 2.57
CA GLU A 88 -10.24 -13.21 1.54
C GLU A 88 -10.82 -11.85 1.13
N LYS A 89 -10.46 -10.79 1.82
CA LYS A 89 -10.97 -9.42 1.60
C LYS A 89 -9.87 -8.41 1.27
N VAL A 90 -8.64 -8.87 1.13
CA VAL A 90 -7.48 -8.02 0.82
C VAL A 90 -7.06 -8.22 -0.62
N TYR A 91 -6.94 -7.13 -1.35
CA TYR A 91 -6.59 -7.07 -2.76
C TYR A 91 -5.43 -6.12 -3.01
N VAL A 92 -4.65 -6.39 -4.04
CA VAL A 92 -3.66 -5.46 -4.57
C VAL A 92 -4.09 -5.03 -5.97
N LEU A 93 -4.06 -3.73 -6.23
CA LEU A 93 -4.44 -3.13 -7.50
C LEU A 93 -3.40 -2.10 -7.92
N THR A 94 -2.49 -2.48 -8.80
CA THR A 94 -1.31 -1.70 -9.11
C THR A 94 -1.12 -1.49 -10.60
N ARG A 95 -0.57 -0.32 -10.98
CA ARG A 95 -0.11 -0.09 -12.35
C ARG A 95 1.21 -0.83 -12.55
N THR A 96 1.32 -1.60 -13.64
CA THR A 96 2.52 -2.39 -13.89
C THR A 96 2.76 -2.55 -15.39
N GLU A 97 3.99 -2.32 -15.82
CA GLU A 97 4.41 -2.68 -17.16
C GLU A 97 4.42 -4.21 -17.33
N LEU A 98 4.04 -4.70 -18.51
CA LEU A 98 3.91 -6.15 -18.78
C LEU A 98 5.17 -6.94 -18.42
N THR A 99 6.34 -6.39 -18.70
CA THR A 99 7.65 -7.00 -18.44
C THR A 99 8.02 -7.11 -16.94
N LEU A 100 7.30 -6.39 -16.08
CA LEU A 100 7.56 -6.33 -14.64
C LEU A 100 6.53 -7.12 -13.80
N ILE A 101 5.47 -7.65 -14.41
CA ILE A 101 4.37 -8.31 -13.70
C ILE A 101 4.89 -9.46 -12.81
N GLU A 102 5.68 -10.37 -13.37
CA GLU A 102 6.21 -11.52 -12.61
C GLU A 102 7.11 -11.10 -11.45
N LYS A 103 7.97 -10.10 -11.68
CA LYS A 103 8.87 -9.57 -10.64
C LYS A 103 8.07 -8.91 -9.50
N LYS A 104 7.04 -8.15 -9.84
CA LYS A 104 6.15 -7.49 -8.88
C LYS A 104 5.32 -8.52 -8.11
N ASN A 105 4.72 -9.51 -8.78
CA ASN A 105 4.00 -10.61 -8.14
C ASN A 105 4.88 -11.33 -7.12
N SER A 106 6.11 -11.69 -7.50
CA SER A 106 7.04 -12.33 -6.59
C SER A 106 7.33 -11.47 -5.37
N ALA A 107 7.50 -10.17 -5.54
CA ALA A 107 7.72 -9.26 -4.41
C ALA A 107 6.50 -9.17 -3.49
N ILE A 108 5.28 -9.08 -4.03
CA ILE A 108 4.04 -9.05 -3.25
C ILE A 108 3.89 -10.36 -2.46
N LEU A 109 3.93 -11.50 -3.13
CA LEU A 109 3.68 -12.82 -2.52
C LEU A 109 4.73 -13.22 -1.49
N ASN A 110 5.98 -12.81 -1.67
CA ASN A 110 7.07 -13.13 -0.73
C ASN A 110 7.03 -12.27 0.54
N ASN A 111 6.35 -11.13 0.52
CA ASN A 111 6.40 -10.17 1.62
C ASN A 111 5.06 -9.94 2.31
N PHE A 112 3.94 -10.28 1.65
CA PHE A 112 2.61 -10.02 2.16
C PHE A 112 1.73 -11.28 2.03
N GLN A 113 0.82 -11.44 2.98
CA GLN A 113 -0.18 -12.51 2.92
C GLN A 113 -1.33 -12.08 1.99
N ILE A 114 -1.13 -12.25 0.69
CA ILE A 114 -2.11 -11.93 -0.36
C ILE A 114 -2.34 -13.19 -1.19
N LEU A 115 -3.57 -13.47 -1.57
CA LEU A 115 -3.89 -14.55 -2.48
C LEU A 115 -3.45 -14.16 -3.91
N PRO A 116 -2.84 -15.06 -4.70
CA PRO A 116 -2.38 -14.74 -6.05
C PRO A 116 -3.49 -14.17 -6.95
N GLU A 117 -4.72 -14.70 -6.85
CA GLU A 117 -5.90 -14.26 -7.59
C GLU A 117 -6.43 -12.89 -7.15
N HIS A 118 -5.96 -12.36 -6.03
CA HIS A 118 -6.30 -11.04 -5.52
C HIS A 118 -5.35 -9.93 -5.98
N ILE A 119 -4.38 -10.25 -6.87
CA ILE A 119 -3.44 -9.28 -7.41
C ILE A 119 -3.88 -8.87 -8.82
N PHE A 120 -4.22 -7.60 -9.00
CA PHE A 120 -4.64 -7.02 -10.26
C PHE A 120 -3.60 -6.03 -10.78
N HIS A 121 -3.19 -6.25 -12.03
CA HIS A 121 -2.31 -5.34 -12.76
C HIS A 121 -3.08 -4.56 -13.80
N VAL A 122 -2.85 -3.26 -13.86
CA VAL A 122 -3.40 -2.39 -14.90
C VAL A 122 -2.26 -1.66 -15.60
N GLN A 123 -2.47 -1.32 -16.88
CA GLN A 123 -1.48 -0.56 -17.66
C GLN A 123 -1.64 0.95 -17.48
N ASP A 124 -2.86 1.40 -17.17
CA ASP A 124 -3.22 2.79 -16.95
C ASP A 124 -3.92 2.94 -15.60
N ALA A 125 -3.61 4.02 -14.88
CA ALA A 125 -4.23 4.31 -13.59
C ALA A 125 -5.77 4.44 -13.67
N ASN A 126 -6.32 4.93 -14.79
CA ASN A 126 -7.76 5.02 -15.00
C ASN A 126 -8.45 3.64 -15.03
N ASN A 127 -7.72 2.60 -15.41
CA ASN A 127 -8.23 1.23 -15.41
C ASN A 127 -8.42 0.67 -13.99
N LYS A 128 -7.84 1.29 -12.96
CA LYS A 128 -8.10 0.93 -11.56
C LYS A 128 -9.60 1.04 -11.23
N LEU A 129 -10.30 2.04 -11.79
CA LEU A 129 -11.73 2.24 -11.56
C LEU A 129 -12.59 1.05 -12.02
N ALA A 130 -12.20 0.40 -13.11
CA ALA A 130 -12.91 -0.78 -13.63
C ALA A 130 -12.80 -1.98 -12.67
N ILE A 131 -11.62 -2.19 -12.10
CA ILE A 131 -11.38 -3.25 -11.12
C ILE A 131 -12.13 -2.99 -9.82
N LEU A 132 -12.12 -1.75 -9.31
CA LEU A 132 -12.88 -1.38 -8.11
C LEU A 132 -14.39 -1.61 -8.30
N ARG A 133 -14.96 -1.28 -9.48
CA ARG A 133 -16.36 -1.60 -9.81
C ARG A 133 -16.62 -3.10 -9.86
N LYS A 134 -15.69 -3.87 -10.44
CA LYS A 134 -15.78 -5.34 -10.48
C LYS A 134 -15.85 -5.90 -9.07
N LEU A 135 -14.92 -5.55 -8.19
CA LEU A 135 -14.86 -6.02 -6.81
C LEU A 135 -16.13 -5.65 -6.02
N HIS A 136 -16.62 -4.42 -6.18
CA HIS A 136 -17.88 -4.01 -5.55
C HIS A 136 -19.06 -4.89 -6.02
N LYS A 137 -19.16 -5.16 -7.33
CA LYS A 137 -20.21 -6.01 -7.88
C LYS A 137 -20.14 -7.44 -7.36
N GLU A 138 -18.94 -7.99 -7.24
CA GLU A 138 -18.70 -9.36 -6.76
C GLU A 138 -19.03 -9.53 -5.28
N HIS A 139 -18.69 -8.56 -4.46
CA HIS A 139 -18.84 -8.66 -3.01
C HIS A 139 -20.07 -7.97 -2.44
N GLY A 140 -20.70 -7.07 -3.17
CA GLY A 140 -21.85 -6.27 -2.68
C GLY A 140 -21.49 -5.38 -1.48
N LYS A 141 -20.20 -5.01 -1.32
CA LYS A 141 -19.68 -4.26 -0.17
C LYS A 141 -18.98 -2.98 -0.59
N ASN A 142 -18.90 -2.05 0.35
CA ASN A 142 -18.03 -0.88 0.19
C ASN A 142 -16.56 -1.30 0.14
N ILE A 143 -15.78 -0.52 -0.59
CA ILE A 143 -14.36 -0.73 -0.79
C ILE A 143 -13.59 0.37 -0.07
N VAL A 144 -12.57 -0.03 0.67
CA VAL A 144 -11.53 0.89 1.14
C VAL A 144 -10.35 0.79 0.18
N PHE A 145 -9.98 1.91 -0.44
CA PHE A 145 -8.87 1.99 -1.38
C PHE A 145 -7.71 2.76 -0.76
N VAL A 146 -6.59 2.09 -0.53
CA VAL A 146 -5.36 2.65 0.05
C VAL A 146 -4.36 2.94 -1.07
N GLU A 147 -3.92 4.18 -1.18
CA GLU A 147 -3.16 4.69 -2.33
C GLU A 147 -2.25 5.83 -1.88
N ASP A 148 -1.11 6.03 -2.54
CA ASP A 148 -0.17 7.13 -2.29
C ASP A 148 -0.46 8.38 -3.15
N THR A 149 -1.20 8.23 -4.24
CA THR A 149 -1.52 9.32 -5.15
C THR A 149 -2.88 9.92 -4.84
N PHE A 150 -2.90 11.09 -4.22
CA PHE A 150 -4.12 11.79 -3.80
C PHE A 150 -5.14 11.97 -4.94
N LYS A 151 -4.66 12.32 -6.15
CA LYS A 151 -5.54 12.46 -7.33
C LYS A 151 -6.24 11.16 -7.69
N THR A 152 -5.57 10.02 -7.56
CA THR A 152 -6.16 8.70 -7.83
C THR A 152 -7.28 8.39 -6.82
N ILE A 153 -7.07 8.73 -5.55
CA ILE A 153 -8.09 8.61 -4.49
C ILE A 153 -9.32 9.45 -4.84
N LEU A 154 -9.14 10.74 -5.09
CA LEU A 154 -10.25 11.65 -5.40
C LEU A 154 -11.06 11.18 -6.61
N ASN A 155 -10.37 10.80 -7.70
CA ASN A 155 -11.04 10.29 -8.90
C ASN A 155 -11.88 9.03 -8.59
N ALA A 156 -11.39 8.16 -7.70
CA ALA A 156 -12.12 6.95 -7.31
C ALA A 156 -13.36 7.28 -6.47
N GLU A 157 -13.25 8.16 -5.49
CA GLU A 157 -14.38 8.58 -4.63
C GLU A 157 -15.44 9.36 -5.41
N GLU A 158 -15.03 10.28 -6.30
CA GLU A 158 -15.95 11.04 -7.16
C GLU A 158 -16.72 10.14 -8.14
N ALA A 159 -16.03 9.12 -8.68
CA ALA A 159 -16.64 8.20 -9.65
C ALA A 159 -17.50 7.11 -9.01
N MET A 160 -17.32 6.84 -7.70
CA MET A 160 -17.89 5.66 -7.03
C MET A 160 -18.19 5.92 -5.55
N PRO A 161 -19.46 6.17 -5.18
CA PRO A 161 -19.83 6.49 -3.79
C PRO A 161 -19.63 5.33 -2.79
N PHE A 162 -19.36 4.13 -3.29
CA PHE A 162 -19.04 2.95 -2.48
C PHE A 162 -17.53 2.79 -2.23
N VAL A 163 -16.70 3.66 -2.76
CA VAL A 163 -15.25 3.69 -2.50
C VAL A 163 -14.96 4.75 -1.44
N LYS A 164 -14.18 4.37 -0.44
CA LYS A 164 -13.57 5.26 0.54
C LYS A 164 -12.06 5.21 0.37
N GLY A 165 -11.44 6.31 0.01
CA GLY A 165 -10.01 6.41 -0.12
C GLY A 165 -9.29 6.64 1.20
N ILE A 166 -8.13 6.04 1.36
CA ILE A 166 -7.19 6.34 2.44
C ILE A 166 -5.83 6.59 1.83
N HIS A 167 -5.29 7.78 2.05
CA HIS A 167 -3.92 8.08 1.64
C HIS A 167 -2.92 7.40 2.57
N ILE A 168 -1.83 6.86 2.02
CA ILE A 168 -0.81 6.12 2.77
C ILE A 168 -0.26 6.90 3.97
N SER A 169 -0.15 8.22 3.88
CA SER A 169 0.29 9.05 5.00
C SER A 169 -0.57 8.92 6.26
N SER A 170 -1.81 8.42 6.14
CA SER A 170 -2.66 8.14 7.30
C SER A 170 -2.10 7.02 8.20
N PHE A 171 -1.20 6.20 7.66
CA PHE A 171 -0.52 5.13 8.38
C PHE A 171 0.86 5.53 8.91
N LEU A 172 1.32 6.72 8.50
CA LEU A 172 2.62 7.27 8.91
C LEU A 172 2.34 8.27 10.03
N ILE A 173 2.78 8.03 11.24
CA ILE A 173 2.89 9.02 12.35
C ILE A 173 2.65 8.54 13.64
#